data_08e20b53b76ef1fb74c8d4ac94920b8e
#
_entry.id   08e20b53b76ef1fb74c8d4ac94920b8e
#
_cell.length_a   1.000
_cell.length_b   1.000
_cell.length_c   1.000
_cell.angle_alpha   90.00
_cell.angle_beta   90.00
_cell.angle_gamma   90.00
#
_symmetry.space_group_name_H-M   'P 1'
#
loop_
_entity.id
_entity.type
_entity.pdbx_description
1 polymer ?
#
loop_
_entity_poly.entity_id
_entity_poly.type
_entity_poly.pdbx_seq_one_letter_code
_entity_poly.pdbx_strand_id
1 'polypeptide(L)'
;TTLDKTVQEKLLKTNLTVLSNIIEQAIINNVDFVLLAGDNFHQNRPSLKIQKHFSEQMKRLEKNHIPVFIIFGNHDFYQKERYWFSFPKNVHLFTSETVETKKITIKSGETVSLSGFSYRQPWIQKDKVMEFPSRELTDYHIGLYHGEPGVSQKGNYAPFQPSKMQEKGYDYWALGHIHVPTVLNEKQTIVYPGAPQGHTKKEQASTSILLVELSKGSCQIHPIKVAEVYWKTKEISLRKARTTKEVIVHIRQQLSKVEDGFSLIEIKLKDYDHLNTDVLERIQSGELLDYLLEEFSDRINDFFIWRISLIENTFYTKTPLAASAKLMEQLFQYYQTPQDFQQILNEVYSHQEAARILSELPEYQEETLEKAKQLLNQDFLFEEDQE
;
A
#
# COMPACT_ATOMS: atom_id res chain seq x y z
N THR A 1 4.07 -21.77 2.04
CA THR A 1 3.94 -21.85 3.51
C THR A 1 2.56 -21.34 3.86
N THR A 2 1.71 -22.16 4.43
CA THR A 2 0.39 -21.75 4.90
C THR A 2 0.60 -20.79 6.07
N LEU A 3 0.07 -19.56 6.00
CA LEU A 3 0.15 -18.62 7.12
C LEU A 3 -0.44 -19.25 8.39
N ASP A 4 0.23 -19.05 9.52
CA ASP A 4 -0.27 -19.48 10.82
C ASP A 4 -1.67 -18.91 11.08
N LYS A 5 -2.52 -19.69 11.72
CA LYS A 5 -3.93 -19.33 11.97
C LYS A 5 -4.05 -18.05 12.80
N THR A 6 -3.16 -17.85 13.77
CA THR A 6 -3.12 -16.65 14.62
C THR A 6 -2.80 -15.40 13.78
N VAL A 7 -1.85 -15.53 12.85
CA VAL A 7 -1.49 -14.44 11.92
C VAL A 7 -2.66 -14.12 11.00
N GLN A 8 -3.34 -15.14 10.44
CA GLN A 8 -4.52 -14.93 9.58
C GLN A 8 -5.62 -14.18 10.32
N GLU A 9 -5.96 -14.58 11.54
CA GLU A 9 -7.00 -13.92 12.35
C GLU A 9 -6.63 -12.47 12.66
N LYS A 10 -5.36 -12.20 12.91
CA LYS A 10 -4.84 -10.84 13.14
C LYS A 10 -5.02 -9.98 11.91
N LEU A 11 -4.58 -10.47 10.73
CA LEU A 11 -4.73 -9.75 9.46
C LEU A 11 -6.20 -9.46 9.12
N LEU A 12 -7.11 -10.40 9.36
CA LEU A 12 -8.55 -10.21 9.11
C LEU A 12 -9.19 -9.12 9.99
N LYS A 13 -8.65 -8.86 11.18
CA LYS A 13 -9.15 -7.85 12.11
C LYS A 13 -8.52 -6.47 11.92
N THR A 14 -7.35 -6.42 11.29
CA THR A 14 -6.51 -5.22 11.18
C THR A 14 -7.27 -4.00 10.68
N ASN A 15 -7.98 -4.11 9.57
CA ASN A 15 -8.67 -2.95 8.97
C ASN A 15 -9.76 -2.35 9.88
N LEU A 16 -10.44 -3.18 10.67
CA LEU A 16 -11.43 -2.68 11.62
C LEU A 16 -10.76 -1.93 12.78
N THR A 17 -9.66 -2.46 13.30
CA THR A 17 -8.88 -1.82 14.36
C THR A 17 -8.26 -0.50 13.88
N VAL A 18 -7.67 -0.49 12.68
CA VAL A 18 -7.08 0.71 12.08
C VAL A 18 -8.13 1.83 11.93
N LEU A 19 -9.34 1.51 11.45
CA LEU A 19 -10.42 2.52 11.40
C LEU A 19 -10.72 3.07 12.80
N SER A 20 -10.78 2.21 13.83
CA SER A 20 -10.99 2.66 15.20
C SER A 20 -9.88 3.57 15.71
N ASN A 21 -8.62 3.26 15.36
CA ASN A 21 -7.44 4.07 15.71
C ASN A 21 -7.51 5.44 15.02
N ILE A 22 -7.89 5.50 13.75
CA ILE A 22 -8.08 6.76 13.01
C ILE A 22 -9.09 7.66 13.73
N ILE A 23 -10.24 7.10 14.08
CA ILE A 23 -11.30 7.85 14.75
C ILE A 23 -10.87 8.31 16.15
N GLU A 24 -10.14 7.47 16.87
CA GLU A 24 -9.58 7.84 18.18
C GLU A 24 -8.59 9.01 18.05
N GLN A 25 -7.71 8.98 17.05
CA GLN A 25 -6.77 10.08 16.80
C GLN A 25 -7.49 11.38 16.41
N ALA A 26 -8.56 11.31 15.62
CA ALA A 26 -9.36 12.47 15.29
C ALA A 26 -10.01 13.10 16.55
N ILE A 27 -10.48 12.27 17.48
CA ILE A 27 -11.09 12.72 18.73
C ILE A 27 -10.02 13.32 19.68
N ILE A 28 -8.92 12.62 19.89
CA ILE A 28 -7.83 13.06 20.80
C ILE A 28 -7.25 14.41 20.33
N ASN A 29 -7.05 14.57 19.03
CA ASN A 29 -6.52 15.81 18.46
C ASN A 29 -7.60 16.89 18.27
N ASN A 30 -8.86 16.61 18.66
CA ASN A 30 -9.98 17.55 18.58
C ASN A 30 -10.08 18.26 17.23
N VAL A 31 -9.93 17.51 16.14
CA VAL A 31 -9.92 18.07 14.77
C VAL A 31 -11.23 18.77 14.43
N ASP A 32 -11.18 19.75 13.54
CA ASP A 32 -12.37 20.45 13.08
C ASP A 32 -13.25 19.58 12.18
N PHE A 33 -12.65 18.69 11.39
CA PHE A 33 -13.34 17.70 10.55
C PHE A 33 -12.37 16.60 10.10
N VAL A 34 -12.96 15.51 9.55
CA VAL A 34 -12.23 14.39 8.95
C VAL A 34 -12.52 14.33 7.46
N LEU A 35 -11.50 14.08 6.63
CA LEU A 35 -11.59 13.86 5.20
C LEU A 35 -11.30 12.41 4.85
N LEU A 36 -12.21 11.76 4.12
CA LEU A 36 -12.04 10.42 3.58
C LEU A 36 -12.01 10.51 2.05
N ALA A 37 -10.82 10.34 1.46
CA ALA A 37 -10.55 10.63 0.06
C ALA A 37 -10.76 9.44 -0.89
N GLY A 38 -11.76 8.61 -0.65
CA GLY A 38 -12.14 7.46 -1.47
C GLY A 38 -11.45 6.16 -1.09
N ASP A 39 -11.91 5.06 -1.68
CA ASP A 39 -11.49 3.69 -1.36
C ASP A 39 -11.58 3.38 0.14
N ASN A 40 -12.67 3.85 0.77
CA ASN A 40 -12.97 3.60 2.19
C ASN A 40 -13.27 2.11 2.45
N PHE A 41 -13.61 1.38 1.39
CA PHE A 41 -13.87 -0.05 1.39
C PHE A 41 -13.15 -0.68 0.21
N HIS A 42 -12.40 -1.74 0.48
CA HIS A 42 -11.66 -2.48 -0.55
C HIS A 42 -12.57 -3.20 -1.57
N GLN A 43 -13.85 -3.36 -1.27
CA GLN A 43 -14.81 -4.08 -2.11
C GLN A 43 -16.05 -3.25 -2.39
N ASN A 44 -16.59 -3.41 -3.59
CA ASN A 44 -17.85 -2.80 -4.02
C ASN A 44 -19.07 -3.15 -3.14
N ARG A 45 -19.00 -4.25 -2.40
CA ARG A 45 -20.04 -4.69 -1.46
C ARG A 45 -19.42 -5.06 -0.12
N PRO A 46 -19.14 -4.09 0.75
CA PRO A 46 -18.64 -4.38 2.07
C PRO A 46 -19.63 -5.22 2.86
N SER A 47 -19.14 -6.18 3.65
CA SER A 47 -20.00 -7.04 4.47
C SER A 47 -20.80 -6.23 5.49
N LEU A 48 -21.94 -6.78 5.96
CA LEU A 48 -22.75 -6.11 6.98
C LEU A 48 -21.95 -5.80 8.26
N LYS A 49 -20.98 -6.67 8.62
CA LYS A 49 -20.10 -6.46 9.77
C LYS A 49 -19.22 -5.22 9.58
N ILE A 50 -18.61 -5.07 8.39
CA ILE A 50 -17.77 -3.91 8.06
C ILE A 50 -18.60 -2.64 8.04
N GLN A 51 -19.78 -2.67 7.41
CA GLN A 51 -20.69 -1.53 7.37
C GLN A 51 -21.15 -1.10 8.76
N LYS A 52 -21.51 -2.07 9.62
CA LYS A 52 -21.89 -1.81 11.02
C LYS A 52 -20.75 -1.12 11.76
N HIS A 53 -19.54 -1.66 11.68
CA HIS A 53 -18.37 -1.08 12.34
C HIS A 53 -18.11 0.35 11.84
N PHE A 54 -18.15 0.58 10.52
CA PHE A 54 -17.99 1.91 9.94
C PHE A 54 -19.03 2.89 10.49
N SER A 55 -20.31 2.50 10.48
CA SER A 55 -21.40 3.33 11.04
C SER A 55 -21.18 3.66 12.52
N GLU A 56 -20.71 2.71 13.32
CA GLU A 56 -20.40 2.91 14.74
C GLU A 56 -19.27 3.93 14.92
N GLN A 57 -18.22 3.87 14.09
CA GLN A 57 -17.12 4.83 14.12
C GLN A 57 -17.59 6.24 13.73
N MET A 58 -18.43 6.38 12.71
CA MET A 58 -19.00 7.69 12.32
C MET A 58 -19.86 8.28 13.44
N LYS A 59 -20.62 7.45 14.17
CA LYS A 59 -21.39 7.88 15.36
C LYS A 59 -20.50 8.32 16.51
N ARG A 60 -19.28 7.77 16.65
CA ARG A 60 -18.30 8.27 17.64
C ARG A 60 -17.88 9.69 17.32
N LEU A 61 -17.63 10.00 16.04
CA LEU A 61 -17.32 11.37 15.59
C LEU A 61 -18.53 12.30 15.76
N GLU A 62 -19.75 11.83 15.48
CA GLU A 62 -21.00 12.59 15.71
C GLU A 62 -21.13 13.03 17.18
N LYS A 63 -20.89 12.11 18.13
CA LYS A 63 -20.92 12.40 19.57
C LYS A 63 -19.89 13.45 19.99
N ASN A 64 -18.80 13.55 19.27
CA ASN A 64 -17.73 14.54 19.51
C ASN A 64 -17.88 15.80 18.61
N HIS A 65 -19.01 15.94 17.92
CA HIS A 65 -19.29 17.06 17.03
C HIS A 65 -18.24 17.27 15.93
N ILE A 66 -17.64 16.19 15.43
CA ILE A 66 -16.65 16.20 14.35
C ILE A 66 -17.35 15.84 13.03
N PRO A 67 -17.48 16.77 12.07
CA PRO A 67 -17.97 16.48 10.72
C PRO A 67 -17.03 15.57 9.95
N VAL A 68 -17.60 14.78 9.04
CA VAL A 68 -16.84 13.91 8.14
C VAL A 68 -17.24 14.17 6.71
N PHE A 69 -16.28 14.41 5.83
CA PHE A 69 -16.51 14.59 4.41
C PHE A 69 -15.96 13.40 3.64
N ILE A 70 -16.81 12.74 2.85
CA ILE A 70 -16.49 11.47 2.19
C ILE A 70 -16.69 11.63 0.69
N ILE A 71 -15.64 11.32 -0.07
CA ILE A 71 -15.72 10.94 -1.48
C ILE A 71 -15.54 9.41 -1.60
N PHE A 72 -16.02 8.84 -2.70
CA PHE A 72 -15.87 7.43 -3.04
C PHE A 72 -14.92 7.27 -4.20
N GLY A 73 -14.02 6.27 -4.11
CA GLY A 73 -13.02 5.97 -5.13
C GLY A 73 -13.49 4.91 -6.13
N ASN A 74 -12.53 4.32 -6.82
CA ASN A 74 -12.79 3.33 -7.86
C ASN A 74 -13.14 1.94 -7.28
N HIS A 75 -12.67 1.58 -6.09
CA HIS A 75 -13.03 0.34 -5.41
C HIS A 75 -14.39 0.39 -4.73
N ASP A 76 -14.77 1.51 -4.18
CA ASP A 76 -16.01 1.70 -3.44
C ASP A 76 -16.99 2.68 -4.12
N PHE A 77 -16.94 2.80 -5.46
CA PHE A 77 -17.74 3.77 -6.21
C PHE A 77 -19.21 3.81 -5.73
N TYR A 78 -19.74 5.05 -5.60
CA TYR A 78 -20.98 5.29 -4.88
C TYR A 78 -22.21 4.70 -5.57
N GLN A 79 -22.93 3.84 -4.83
CA GLN A 79 -24.26 3.36 -5.15
C GLN A 79 -25.06 3.29 -3.84
N LYS A 80 -26.12 4.04 -3.75
CA LYS A 80 -26.93 4.20 -2.51
C LYS A 80 -27.42 2.87 -1.97
N GLU A 81 -27.80 1.95 -2.83
CA GLU A 81 -28.41 0.63 -2.51
C GLU A 81 -27.41 -0.33 -1.86
N ARG A 82 -26.11 -0.01 -1.89
CA ARG A 82 -25.07 -0.84 -1.24
C ARG A 82 -24.99 -0.67 0.25
N TYR A 83 -25.55 0.44 0.77
CA TYR A 83 -25.50 0.75 2.19
C TYR A 83 -26.83 0.41 2.84
N TRP A 84 -26.83 -0.53 3.76
CA TRP A 84 -28.03 -0.94 4.52
C TRP A 84 -28.39 0.01 5.67
N PHE A 85 -27.48 0.92 6.02
CA PHE A 85 -27.67 1.90 7.08
C PHE A 85 -27.72 3.32 6.53
N SER A 86 -28.34 4.22 7.30
CA SER A 86 -28.25 5.65 7.03
C SER A 86 -26.99 6.22 7.69
N PHE A 87 -26.26 7.03 6.95
CA PHE A 87 -25.12 7.73 7.52
C PHE A 87 -25.58 8.72 8.61
N PRO A 88 -24.84 8.86 9.73
CA PRO A 88 -25.11 9.86 10.75
C PRO A 88 -25.11 11.29 10.19
N LYS A 89 -25.73 12.25 10.91
CA LYS A 89 -25.91 13.63 10.43
C LYS A 89 -24.63 14.41 10.24
N ASN A 90 -23.54 14.03 10.93
CA ASN A 90 -22.22 14.63 10.79
C ASN A 90 -21.48 14.18 9.53
N VAL A 91 -22.02 13.23 8.76
CA VAL A 91 -21.38 12.69 7.56
C VAL A 91 -21.93 13.38 6.32
N HIS A 92 -21.06 14.04 5.59
CA HIS A 92 -21.34 14.79 4.37
C HIS A 92 -20.77 14.03 3.17
N LEU A 93 -21.65 13.38 2.40
CA LEU A 93 -21.25 12.60 1.23
C LEU A 93 -21.20 13.48 -0.02
N PHE A 94 -20.17 13.30 -0.83
CA PHE A 94 -20.17 13.68 -2.23
C PHE A 94 -20.66 12.47 -3.03
N THR A 95 -21.81 12.56 -3.67
CA THR A 95 -22.47 11.37 -4.26
C THR A 95 -22.52 11.41 -5.78
N SER A 96 -22.05 12.50 -6.37
CA SER A 96 -22.03 12.75 -7.82
C SER A 96 -20.63 12.60 -8.40
N GLU A 97 -20.56 12.20 -9.66
CA GLU A 97 -19.33 12.31 -10.46
C GLU A 97 -19.04 13.77 -10.87
N THR A 98 -20.05 14.64 -10.85
CA THR A 98 -19.88 16.09 -11.00
C THR A 98 -19.30 16.67 -9.70
N VAL A 99 -18.38 17.61 -9.82
CA VAL A 99 -17.79 18.28 -8.66
C VAL A 99 -18.87 19.10 -7.93
N GLU A 100 -18.98 18.87 -6.63
CA GLU A 100 -19.86 19.61 -5.72
C GLU A 100 -19.01 20.41 -4.72
N THR A 101 -19.55 21.53 -4.21
CA THR A 101 -18.91 22.28 -3.11
C THR A 101 -19.85 22.34 -1.90
N LYS A 102 -19.33 21.99 -0.75
CA LYS A 102 -19.99 22.08 0.56
C LYS A 102 -19.29 23.13 1.41
N LYS A 103 -20.06 23.88 2.20
CA LYS A 103 -19.54 24.93 3.08
C LYS A 103 -19.86 24.62 4.52
N ILE A 104 -18.88 24.82 5.38
CA ILE A 104 -19.06 24.71 6.84
C ILE A 104 -18.42 25.90 7.54
N THR A 105 -18.87 26.15 8.76
CA THR A 105 -18.18 27.00 9.72
C THR A 105 -17.58 26.09 10.81
N ILE A 106 -16.28 26.19 11.03
CA ILE A 106 -15.57 25.41 12.04
C ILE A 106 -15.67 26.05 13.43
N LYS A 107 -15.13 25.36 14.46
CA LYS A 107 -15.26 25.77 15.87
C LYS A 107 -14.71 27.18 16.14
N SER A 108 -13.68 27.61 15.42
CA SER A 108 -13.07 28.94 15.52
C SER A 108 -13.94 30.07 14.92
N GLY A 109 -15.00 29.72 14.17
CA GLY A 109 -15.83 30.67 13.41
C GLY A 109 -15.36 30.89 11.98
N GLU A 110 -14.24 30.33 11.56
CA GLU A 110 -13.73 30.39 10.21
C GLU A 110 -14.60 29.55 9.25
N THR A 111 -14.64 29.96 8.00
CA THR A 111 -15.44 29.32 6.95
C THR A 111 -14.56 28.46 6.06
N VAL A 112 -15.02 27.25 5.74
CA VAL A 112 -14.30 26.31 4.87
C VAL A 112 -15.19 25.88 3.72
N SER A 113 -14.71 26.03 2.48
CA SER A 113 -15.28 25.38 1.30
C SER A 113 -14.58 24.07 1.03
N LEU A 114 -15.34 22.99 0.81
CA LEU A 114 -14.83 21.67 0.47
C LEU A 114 -15.44 21.28 -0.88
N SER A 115 -14.60 21.13 -1.89
CA SER A 115 -15.00 20.70 -3.24
C SER A 115 -14.53 19.27 -3.49
N GLY A 116 -15.37 18.45 -4.08
CA GLY A 116 -15.05 17.05 -4.35
C GLY A 116 -16.04 16.38 -5.28
N PHE A 117 -15.71 15.20 -5.75
CA PHE A 117 -16.55 14.33 -6.55
C PHE A 117 -16.34 12.87 -6.12
N SER A 118 -17.25 11.98 -6.50
CA SER A 118 -17.14 10.56 -6.25
C SER A 118 -17.28 9.77 -7.54
N TYR A 119 -16.60 8.63 -7.57
CA TYR A 119 -16.80 7.63 -8.63
C TYR A 119 -18.23 7.07 -8.56
N ARG A 120 -18.84 6.85 -9.74
CA ARG A 120 -20.13 6.18 -9.94
C ARG A 120 -19.96 4.85 -10.67
N GLN A 121 -18.76 4.61 -11.19
CA GLN A 121 -18.29 3.44 -11.91
C GLN A 121 -16.80 3.22 -11.62
N PRO A 122 -16.21 2.05 -11.90
CA PRO A 122 -14.84 1.74 -11.49
C PRO A 122 -13.74 2.59 -12.11
N TRP A 123 -14.01 3.38 -13.15
CA TRP A 123 -13.02 4.17 -13.87
C TRP A 123 -13.58 5.54 -14.31
N ILE A 124 -12.70 6.53 -14.32
CA ILE A 124 -12.92 7.86 -14.87
C ILE A 124 -11.68 8.24 -15.68
N GLN A 125 -11.80 8.32 -17.00
CA GLN A 125 -10.68 8.62 -17.90
C GLN A 125 -10.45 10.13 -18.11
N LYS A 126 -11.35 10.96 -17.60
CA LYS A 126 -11.34 12.40 -17.76
C LYS A 126 -10.60 13.07 -16.62
N ASP A 127 -9.81 14.09 -16.95
CA ASP A 127 -9.26 15.04 -15.96
C ASP A 127 -10.41 15.80 -15.30
N LYS A 128 -10.59 15.58 -14.01
CA LYS A 128 -11.68 16.21 -13.23
C LYS A 128 -11.28 17.57 -12.62
N VAL A 129 -9.98 17.92 -12.59
CA VAL A 129 -9.50 19.18 -11.99
C VAL A 129 -10.17 20.41 -12.64
N MET A 130 -10.44 20.33 -13.94
CA MET A 130 -11.07 21.45 -14.66
C MET A 130 -12.51 21.74 -14.22
N GLU A 131 -13.21 20.74 -13.65
CA GLU A 131 -14.58 20.89 -13.12
C GLU A 131 -14.62 21.53 -11.72
N PHE A 132 -13.49 21.57 -11.02
CA PHE A 132 -13.41 22.26 -9.73
C PHE A 132 -13.54 23.76 -9.93
N PRO A 133 -14.34 24.46 -9.09
CA PRO A 133 -14.47 25.90 -9.17
C PRO A 133 -13.14 26.61 -8.88
N SER A 134 -13.03 27.86 -9.22
CA SER A 134 -11.96 28.71 -8.69
C SER A 134 -12.10 28.84 -7.17
N ARG A 135 -10.99 29.16 -6.46
CA ARG A 135 -11.00 29.35 -5.02
C ARG A 135 -12.12 30.30 -4.59
N GLU A 136 -12.96 29.85 -3.67
CA GLU A 136 -14.04 30.64 -3.12
C GLU A 136 -13.57 31.66 -2.06
N LEU A 137 -14.39 32.64 -1.77
CA LEU A 137 -14.13 33.67 -0.76
C LEU A 137 -14.49 33.17 0.65
N THR A 138 -13.91 32.03 1.02
CA THR A 138 -13.94 31.45 2.38
C THR A 138 -12.54 31.55 2.98
N ASP A 139 -12.41 31.38 4.31
CA ASP A 139 -11.11 31.42 4.95
C ASP A 139 -10.21 30.33 4.39
N TYR A 140 -10.75 29.13 4.17
CA TYR A 140 -10.05 28.00 3.52
C TYR A 140 -10.88 27.38 2.40
N HIS A 141 -10.21 26.86 1.38
CA HIS A 141 -10.81 26.04 0.33
C HIS A 141 -10.00 24.77 0.13
N ILE A 142 -10.63 23.61 0.32
CA ILE A 142 -10.00 22.29 0.26
C ILE A 142 -10.62 21.49 -0.87
N GLY A 143 -9.78 20.82 -1.67
CA GLY A 143 -10.20 19.87 -2.69
C GLY A 143 -10.06 18.43 -2.20
N LEU A 144 -11.07 17.61 -2.42
CA LEU A 144 -11.01 16.16 -2.25
C LEU A 144 -10.98 15.51 -3.64
N TYR A 145 -9.96 14.72 -3.91
CA TYR A 145 -9.74 14.12 -5.21
C TYR A 145 -9.26 12.67 -5.10
N HIS A 146 -9.94 11.76 -5.78
CA HIS A 146 -9.49 10.38 -5.91
C HIS A 146 -9.04 10.14 -7.35
N GLY A 147 -7.74 9.85 -7.56
CA GLY A 147 -7.17 9.65 -8.89
C GLY A 147 -5.66 9.63 -8.90
N GLU A 148 -5.08 9.51 -10.09
CA GLU A 148 -3.65 9.34 -10.32
C GLU A 148 -3.03 10.53 -11.07
N PRO A 149 -1.75 10.88 -10.82
CA PRO A 149 -1.04 11.84 -11.67
C PRO A 149 -0.90 11.27 -13.08
N GLY A 150 -1.30 12.05 -14.10
CA GLY A 150 -1.25 11.57 -15.47
C GLY A 150 -1.87 12.54 -16.48
N VAL A 151 -2.03 12.05 -17.70
CA VAL A 151 -2.65 12.82 -18.80
C VAL A 151 -4.01 12.21 -19.14
N SER A 152 -5.01 13.04 -19.31
CA SER A 152 -6.37 12.64 -19.72
C SER A 152 -6.33 11.67 -20.90
N GLN A 153 -7.20 10.65 -20.88
CA GLN A 153 -7.30 9.57 -21.86
C GLN A 153 -6.14 8.55 -21.90
N LYS A 154 -5.11 8.71 -21.05
CA LYS A 154 -4.01 7.73 -20.91
C LYS A 154 -4.05 6.98 -19.59
N GLY A 155 -4.83 7.44 -18.61
CA GLY A 155 -5.08 6.77 -17.32
C GLY A 155 -6.55 6.42 -17.16
N ASN A 156 -6.87 5.56 -16.23
CA ASN A 156 -8.23 5.09 -15.95
C ASN A 156 -8.82 5.67 -14.66
N TYR A 157 -8.01 6.35 -13.85
CA TYR A 157 -8.41 6.78 -12.51
C TYR A 157 -8.30 8.29 -12.36
N ALA A 158 -9.24 9.01 -13.01
CA ALA A 158 -9.33 10.47 -13.00
C ALA A 158 -7.94 11.14 -13.12
N PRO A 159 -7.22 10.91 -14.22
CA PRO A 159 -5.84 11.40 -14.37
C PRO A 159 -5.77 12.91 -14.28
N PHE A 160 -4.76 13.44 -13.57
CA PHE A 160 -4.60 14.88 -13.38
C PHE A 160 -3.14 15.34 -13.41
N GLN A 161 -2.96 16.63 -13.64
CA GLN A 161 -1.65 17.28 -13.51
C GLN A 161 -1.62 18.13 -12.23
N PRO A 162 -0.63 17.94 -11.33
CA PRO A 162 -0.52 18.72 -10.10
C PRO A 162 -0.46 20.25 -10.32
N SER A 163 0.14 20.70 -11.42
CA SER A 163 0.17 22.12 -11.80
C SER A 163 -1.21 22.74 -11.94
N LYS A 164 -2.16 22.00 -12.54
CA LYS A 164 -3.55 22.49 -12.68
C LYS A 164 -4.29 22.61 -11.35
N MET A 165 -3.97 21.72 -10.38
CA MET A 165 -4.48 21.85 -9.01
C MET A 165 -3.92 23.11 -8.34
N GLN A 166 -2.62 23.41 -8.52
CA GLN A 166 -1.99 24.63 -8.00
C GLN A 166 -2.65 25.90 -8.55
N GLU A 167 -2.99 25.91 -9.83
CA GLU A 167 -3.66 27.04 -10.52
C GLU A 167 -5.04 27.36 -9.92
N LYS A 168 -5.72 26.37 -9.26
CA LYS A 168 -7.00 26.61 -8.58
C LYS A 168 -6.86 27.45 -7.32
N GLY A 169 -5.65 27.57 -6.74
CA GLY A 169 -5.35 28.38 -5.58
C GLY A 169 -5.95 27.87 -4.27
N TYR A 170 -6.28 26.58 -4.17
CA TYR A 170 -6.80 25.95 -2.95
C TYR A 170 -5.72 25.87 -1.87
N ASP A 171 -6.15 25.91 -0.62
CA ASP A 171 -5.24 25.84 0.53
C ASP A 171 -4.71 24.43 0.76
N TYR A 172 -5.51 23.39 0.38
CA TYR A 172 -5.11 21.99 0.48
C TYR A 172 -5.88 21.09 -0.50
N TRP A 173 -5.21 20.03 -0.98
CA TRP A 173 -5.82 18.95 -1.76
C TRP A 173 -5.60 17.63 -1.03
N ALA A 174 -6.67 17.03 -0.52
CA ALA A 174 -6.69 15.69 0.05
C ALA A 174 -6.87 14.67 -1.07
N LEU A 175 -5.81 13.93 -1.39
CA LEU A 175 -5.80 12.97 -2.48
C LEU A 175 -5.99 11.54 -1.97
N GLY A 176 -6.65 10.69 -2.78
CA GLY A 176 -6.77 9.25 -2.59
C GLY A 176 -6.40 8.50 -3.87
N HIS A 177 -6.29 7.20 -3.82
CA HIS A 177 -5.91 6.23 -4.85
C HIS A 177 -4.47 5.69 -4.69
N ILE A 178 -3.47 6.53 -4.51
CA ILE A 178 -2.08 6.07 -4.33
C ILE A 178 -1.88 5.67 -2.87
N HIS A 179 -1.49 4.40 -2.67
CA HIS A 179 -1.36 3.81 -1.33
C HIS A 179 -0.09 4.23 -0.58
N VAL A 180 0.94 4.69 -1.28
CA VAL A 180 2.19 5.15 -0.66
C VAL A 180 2.10 6.66 -0.38
N PRO A 181 2.44 7.13 0.84
CA PRO A 181 2.44 8.55 1.16
C PRO A 181 3.29 9.35 0.18
N THR A 182 2.68 10.35 -0.47
CA THR A 182 3.35 11.10 -1.53
C THR A 182 2.94 12.57 -1.52
N VAL A 183 3.92 13.47 -1.51
CA VAL A 183 3.74 14.92 -1.62
C VAL A 183 4.04 15.34 -3.06
N LEU A 184 3.11 16.03 -3.71
CA LEU A 184 3.21 16.37 -5.14
C LEU A 184 3.67 17.82 -5.41
N ASN A 185 3.86 18.64 -4.37
CA ASN A 185 4.35 20.01 -4.53
C ASN A 185 5.20 20.47 -3.35
N GLU A 186 6.06 21.47 -3.57
CA GLU A 186 6.98 22.00 -2.54
C GLU A 186 6.25 22.60 -1.32
N LYS A 187 5.05 23.16 -1.51
CA LYS A 187 4.24 23.75 -0.41
C LYS A 187 3.55 22.69 0.45
N GLN A 188 3.67 21.42 0.10
CA GLN A 188 3.02 20.29 0.78
C GLN A 188 1.50 20.44 0.90
N THR A 189 0.86 21.05 -0.11
CA THR A 189 -0.58 21.26 -0.15
C THR A 189 -1.33 20.33 -1.09
N ILE A 190 -0.64 19.47 -1.84
CA ILE A 190 -1.23 18.47 -2.74
C ILE A 190 -0.65 17.11 -2.33
N VAL A 191 -1.42 16.31 -1.59
CA VAL A 191 -0.84 15.20 -0.82
C VAL A 191 -1.72 13.96 -0.85
N TYR A 192 -1.07 12.82 -1.13
CA TYR A 192 -1.59 11.49 -0.82
C TYR A 192 -1.15 11.10 0.59
N PRO A 193 -2.06 10.84 1.53
CA PRO A 193 -1.70 10.31 2.84
C PRO A 193 -1.15 8.89 2.76
N GLY A 194 -1.43 8.18 1.67
CA GLY A 194 -1.26 6.76 1.52
C GLY A 194 -2.36 5.96 2.21
N ALA A 195 -2.29 4.64 2.13
CA ALA A 195 -3.16 3.78 2.90
C ALA A 195 -2.77 3.84 4.39
N PRO A 196 -3.72 3.93 5.34
CA PRO A 196 -3.41 3.96 6.76
C PRO A 196 -2.85 2.63 7.28
N GLN A 197 -3.00 1.56 6.49
CA GLN A 197 -2.46 0.23 6.72
C GLN A 197 -1.97 -0.34 5.39
N GLY A 198 -0.67 -0.58 5.29
CA GLY A 198 -0.10 -1.27 4.13
C GLY A 198 -0.53 -2.74 4.06
N HIS A 199 -0.97 -3.18 2.89
CA HIS A 199 -1.42 -4.55 2.63
C HIS A 199 -0.33 -5.40 1.97
N THR A 200 0.69 -4.79 1.41
CA THR A 200 1.79 -5.44 0.72
C THR A 200 3.15 -4.91 1.18
N LYS A 201 4.21 -5.65 0.86
CA LYS A 201 5.59 -5.21 1.14
C LYS A 201 5.97 -3.92 0.40
N LYS A 202 5.31 -3.57 -0.72
CA LYS A 202 5.54 -2.31 -1.44
C LYS A 202 4.99 -1.11 -0.68
N GLU A 203 4.06 -1.35 0.23
CA GLU A 203 3.39 -0.33 1.05
C GLU A 203 3.97 -0.22 2.46
N GLN A 204 5.25 -0.53 2.67
CA GLN A 204 5.91 -0.47 4.00
C GLN A 204 5.80 0.91 4.67
N ALA A 205 5.75 1.98 3.87
CA ALA A 205 5.58 3.35 4.35
C ALA A 205 4.13 3.69 4.74
N SER A 206 3.16 2.85 4.38
CA SER A 206 1.73 3.09 4.58
C SER A 206 1.31 2.62 5.98
N THR A 207 1.54 3.46 6.97
CA THR A 207 1.33 3.17 8.39
C THR A 207 0.61 4.28 9.14
N SER A 208 0.28 5.38 8.46
CA SER A 208 -0.13 6.61 9.12
C SER A 208 -1.29 7.29 8.40
N ILE A 209 -2.00 8.12 9.13
CA ILE A 209 -2.86 9.18 8.62
C ILE A 209 -2.12 10.53 8.70
N LEU A 210 -2.68 11.57 8.09
CA LEU A 210 -2.15 12.93 8.19
C LEU A 210 -3.05 13.81 9.04
N LEU A 211 -2.49 14.38 10.11
CA LEU A 211 -3.06 15.55 10.75
C LEU A 211 -2.52 16.78 10.00
N VAL A 212 -3.44 17.56 9.43
CA VAL A 212 -3.12 18.75 8.63
C VAL A 212 -3.57 19.99 9.36
N GLU A 213 -2.64 20.88 9.65
CA GLU A 213 -2.91 22.19 10.26
C GLU A 213 -2.78 23.27 9.19
N LEU A 214 -3.90 23.93 8.91
CA LEU A 214 -3.96 25.04 7.96
C LEU A 214 -4.02 26.35 8.72
N SER A 215 -3.21 27.30 8.30
CA SER A 215 -3.30 28.72 8.68
C SER A 215 -3.10 29.58 7.44
N LYS A 216 -3.40 30.88 7.51
CA LYS A 216 -3.28 31.77 6.34
C LYS A 216 -1.87 31.71 5.75
N GLY A 217 -1.77 31.06 4.57
CA GLY A 217 -0.52 30.91 3.82
C GLY A 217 0.44 29.82 4.31
N SER A 218 0.04 28.96 5.27
CA SER A 218 0.84 27.86 5.77
C SER A 218 0.04 26.57 5.88
N CYS A 219 0.68 25.47 5.50
CA CYS A 219 0.19 24.11 5.68
C CYS A 219 1.25 23.29 6.41
N GLN A 220 0.89 22.69 7.54
CA GLN A 220 1.77 21.77 8.26
C GLN A 220 1.14 20.39 8.28
N ILE A 221 1.96 19.37 8.04
CA ILE A 221 1.51 17.98 7.93
C ILE A 221 2.23 17.15 8.99
N HIS A 222 1.46 16.48 9.84
CA HIS A 222 1.95 15.64 10.90
C HIS A 222 1.46 14.20 10.68
N PRO A 223 2.34 13.26 10.27
CA PRO A 223 1.98 11.85 10.18
C PRO A 223 1.71 11.26 11.57
N ILE A 224 0.55 10.61 11.73
CA ILE A 224 0.18 9.90 12.97
C ILE A 224 0.05 8.42 12.65
N LYS A 225 0.86 7.59 13.30
CA LYS A 225 0.82 6.12 13.14
C LYS A 225 -0.50 5.56 13.65
N VAL A 226 -1.16 4.76 12.83
CA VAL A 226 -2.44 4.08 13.15
C VAL A 226 -2.44 2.61 12.74
N ALA A 227 -1.42 2.17 12.00
CA ALA A 227 -1.30 0.79 11.54
C ALA A 227 -1.14 -0.20 12.69
N GLU A 228 -1.68 -1.40 12.50
CA GLU A 228 -1.57 -2.54 13.41
C GLU A 228 -0.51 -3.55 12.96
N VAL A 229 -0.26 -3.60 11.65
CA VAL A 229 0.66 -4.54 11.02
C VAL A 229 1.72 -3.77 10.23
N TYR A 230 2.97 -4.08 10.47
CA TYR A 230 4.12 -3.42 9.86
C TYR A 230 4.87 -4.38 8.94
N TRP A 231 4.92 -4.07 7.65
CA TRP A 231 5.80 -4.76 6.71
C TRP A 231 7.24 -4.29 6.93
N LYS A 232 8.15 -5.21 7.21
CA LYS A 232 9.57 -4.89 7.44
C LYS A 232 10.47 -5.78 6.60
N THR A 233 11.49 -5.18 6.01
CA THR A 233 12.58 -5.90 5.35
C THR A 233 13.84 -5.78 6.22
N LYS A 234 14.47 -6.90 6.55
CA LYS A 234 15.74 -6.97 7.29
C LYS A 234 16.82 -7.52 6.38
N GLU A 235 17.77 -6.66 5.99
CA GLU A 235 18.95 -7.10 5.27
C GLU A 235 20.04 -7.52 6.26
N ILE A 236 20.55 -8.74 6.11
CA ILE A 236 21.54 -9.35 7.00
C ILE A 236 22.73 -9.78 6.18
N SER A 237 23.91 -9.24 6.49
CA SER A 237 25.16 -9.69 5.88
C SER A 237 25.65 -10.96 6.55
N LEU A 238 25.92 -11.98 5.73
CA LEU A 238 26.47 -13.27 6.15
C LEU A 238 28.00 -13.33 6.04
N ARG A 239 28.69 -12.21 5.77
CA ARG A 239 30.16 -12.17 5.57
C ARG A 239 30.96 -12.87 6.67
N LYS A 240 30.46 -12.87 7.90
CA LYS A 240 31.11 -13.49 9.07
C LYS A 240 30.56 -14.87 9.42
N ALA A 241 29.53 -15.36 8.75
CA ALA A 241 28.97 -16.70 8.95
C ALA A 241 29.67 -17.72 8.04
N ARG A 242 29.84 -18.95 8.53
CA ARG A 242 30.39 -20.10 7.78
C ARG A 242 29.48 -21.31 7.88
N THR A 243 28.64 -21.36 8.89
CA THR A 243 27.77 -22.49 9.22
C THR A 243 26.33 -22.05 9.39
N THR A 244 25.40 -22.99 9.23
CA THR A 244 23.95 -22.75 9.48
C THR A 244 23.72 -22.18 10.88
N LYS A 245 24.46 -22.65 11.89
CA LYS A 245 24.38 -22.14 13.27
C LYS A 245 24.71 -20.65 13.35
N GLU A 246 25.76 -20.21 12.66
CA GLU A 246 26.17 -18.79 12.66
C GLU A 246 25.16 -17.93 11.89
N VAL A 247 24.59 -18.44 10.80
CA VAL A 247 23.50 -17.77 10.09
C VAL A 247 22.31 -17.53 11.01
N ILE A 248 21.88 -18.57 11.75
CA ILE A 248 20.79 -18.47 12.74
C ILE A 248 21.12 -17.44 13.81
N VAL A 249 22.34 -17.42 14.34
CA VAL A 249 22.76 -16.43 15.36
C VAL A 249 22.66 -15.00 14.83
N HIS A 250 23.09 -14.74 13.60
CA HIS A 250 22.95 -13.40 12.97
C HIS A 250 21.50 -12.99 12.81
N ILE A 251 20.63 -13.91 12.37
CA ILE A 251 19.19 -13.65 12.24
C ILE A 251 18.57 -13.33 13.61
N ARG A 252 18.85 -14.14 14.64
CA ARG A 252 18.36 -13.91 16.01
C ARG A 252 18.73 -12.53 16.55
N GLN A 253 19.99 -12.10 16.35
CA GLN A 253 20.45 -10.78 16.79
C GLN A 253 19.67 -9.63 16.12
N GLN A 254 19.29 -9.79 14.87
CA GLN A 254 18.49 -8.77 14.17
C GLN A 254 17.02 -8.79 14.58
N LEU A 255 16.48 -9.96 14.92
CA LEU A 255 15.08 -10.11 15.34
C LEU A 255 14.86 -9.75 16.82
N SER A 256 15.90 -9.74 17.64
CA SER A 256 15.79 -9.30 19.05
C SER A 256 15.41 -7.83 19.20
N LYS A 257 15.60 -7.02 18.16
CA LYS A 257 15.35 -5.57 18.13
C LYS A 257 14.07 -5.20 17.38
N VAL A 258 13.13 -6.14 17.20
CA VAL A 258 11.85 -5.83 16.56
C VAL A 258 10.95 -5.14 17.57
N GLU A 259 10.72 -3.87 17.33
CA GLU A 259 9.82 -2.97 18.07
C GLU A 259 8.68 -2.50 17.14
N ASP A 260 7.70 -1.79 17.66
CA ASP A 260 6.58 -1.19 16.90
C ASP A 260 5.49 -2.16 16.43
N GLY A 261 4.79 -2.82 17.36
CA GLY A 261 3.60 -3.61 17.04
C GLY A 261 3.90 -4.89 16.25
N PHE A 262 2.88 -5.52 15.70
CA PHE A 262 3.02 -6.77 14.97
C PHE A 262 3.71 -6.55 13.60
N SER A 263 4.78 -7.28 13.35
CA SER A 263 5.59 -7.11 12.13
C SER A 263 5.59 -8.36 11.23
N LEU A 264 5.31 -8.17 9.94
CA LEU A 264 5.56 -9.16 8.89
C LEU A 264 6.96 -8.91 8.32
N ILE A 265 7.89 -9.85 8.55
CA ILE A 265 9.31 -9.67 8.28
C ILE A 265 9.74 -10.48 7.06
N GLU A 266 10.31 -9.82 6.06
CA GLU A 266 11.14 -10.44 5.04
C GLU A 266 12.60 -10.33 5.45
N ILE A 267 13.32 -11.44 5.44
CA ILE A 267 14.77 -11.47 5.69
C ILE A 267 15.47 -11.62 4.35
N LYS A 268 16.36 -10.69 4.04
CA LYS A 268 17.21 -10.69 2.87
C LYS A 268 18.66 -10.94 3.30
N LEU A 269 19.21 -12.07 2.91
CA LEU A 269 20.57 -12.49 3.24
C LEU A 269 21.52 -12.09 2.11
N LYS A 270 22.59 -11.38 2.44
CA LYS A 270 23.62 -10.94 1.49
C LYS A 270 25.03 -11.37 1.91
N ASP A 271 25.99 -11.24 1.02
CA ASP A 271 27.40 -11.63 1.25
C ASP A 271 27.55 -13.14 1.58
N TYR A 272 26.90 -14.00 0.84
CA TYR A 272 26.81 -15.44 1.11
C TYR A 272 27.70 -16.32 0.20
N ASP A 273 28.43 -15.74 -0.77
CA ASP A 273 29.20 -16.45 -1.82
C ASP A 273 30.24 -17.45 -1.29
N HIS A 274 30.65 -17.28 -0.03
CA HIS A 274 31.64 -18.13 0.64
C HIS A 274 31.02 -19.28 1.47
N LEU A 275 29.67 -19.34 1.51
CA LEU A 275 28.98 -20.42 2.22
C LEU A 275 29.01 -21.71 1.38
N ASN A 276 29.08 -22.85 2.05
CA ASN A 276 28.99 -24.14 1.37
C ASN A 276 27.57 -24.44 0.87
N THR A 277 27.47 -25.38 -0.05
CA THR A 277 26.22 -25.78 -0.71
C THR A 277 25.16 -26.23 0.30
N ASP A 278 25.55 -27.01 1.35
CA ASP A 278 24.58 -27.47 2.38
C ASP A 278 23.87 -26.30 3.09
N VAL A 279 24.59 -25.22 3.44
CA VAL A 279 23.99 -24.04 4.07
C VAL A 279 23.05 -23.33 3.10
N LEU A 280 23.45 -23.19 1.84
CA LEU A 280 22.64 -22.54 0.81
C LEU A 280 21.37 -23.33 0.49
N GLU A 281 21.47 -24.66 0.38
CA GLU A 281 20.32 -25.56 0.17
C GLU A 281 19.29 -25.43 1.29
N ARG A 282 19.70 -25.36 2.56
CA ARG A 282 18.79 -25.18 3.71
C ARG A 282 18.06 -23.84 3.67
N ILE A 283 18.71 -22.81 3.14
CA ILE A 283 18.07 -21.50 2.96
C ILE A 283 17.07 -21.56 1.80
N GLN A 284 17.47 -22.12 0.66
CA GLN A 284 16.68 -22.15 -0.57
C GLN A 284 15.50 -23.13 -0.50
N SER A 285 15.66 -24.28 0.17
CA SER A 285 14.58 -25.25 0.38
C SER A 285 13.49 -24.77 1.33
N GLY A 286 13.78 -23.72 2.13
CA GLY A 286 12.87 -23.23 3.16
C GLY A 286 13.06 -23.89 4.53
N GLU A 287 13.96 -24.87 4.69
CA GLU A 287 14.25 -25.54 5.97
C GLU A 287 14.64 -24.54 7.07
N LEU A 288 15.46 -23.55 6.72
CA LEU A 288 15.84 -22.49 7.65
C LEU A 288 14.63 -21.64 8.09
N LEU A 289 13.71 -21.33 7.19
CA LEU A 289 12.50 -20.58 7.51
C LEU A 289 11.61 -21.38 8.47
N ASP A 290 11.36 -22.65 8.16
CA ASP A 290 10.53 -23.53 9.00
C ASP A 290 11.11 -23.67 10.41
N TYR A 291 12.44 -23.87 10.52
CA TYR A 291 13.13 -23.89 11.81
C TYR A 291 12.94 -22.60 12.62
N LEU A 292 13.08 -21.43 11.98
CA LEU A 292 12.92 -20.14 12.66
C LEU A 292 11.47 -19.87 13.06
N LEU A 293 10.49 -20.31 12.27
CA LEU A 293 9.07 -20.21 12.62
C LEU A 293 8.73 -21.05 13.84
N GLU A 294 9.30 -22.25 13.98
CA GLU A 294 9.14 -23.07 15.17
C GLU A 294 9.84 -22.44 16.39
N GLU A 295 11.07 -21.96 16.21
CA GLU A 295 11.86 -21.35 17.27
C GLU A 295 11.21 -20.08 17.86
N PHE A 296 10.58 -19.26 17.00
CA PHE A 296 9.92 -18.02 17.42
C PHE A 296 8.40 -18.16 17.58
N SER A 297 7.89 -19.38 17.73
CA SER A 297 6.45 -19.65 17.86
C SER A 297 5.81 -18.94 19.06
N ASP A 298 6.52 -18.78 20.16
CA ASP A 298 6.11 -18.03 21.35
C ASP A 298 6.04 -16.50 21.12
N ARG A 299 6.76 -15.98 20.11
CA ARG A 299 6.78 -14.58 19.71
C ARG A 299 5.88 -14.27 18.50
N ILE A 300 4.99 -15.16 18.13
CA ILE A 300 4.07 -15.01 16.99
C ILE A 300 3.13 -13.80 17.14
N ASN A 301 3.00 -13.24 18.33
CA ASN A 301 2.25 -12.01 18.58
C ASN A 301 3.05 -10.73 18.31
N ASP A 302 4.38 -10.82 18.26
CA ASP A 302 5.28 -9.69 18.01
C ASP A 302 5.60 -9.57 16.53
N PHE A 303 5.94 -10.70 15.89
CA PHE A 303 6.28 -10.74 14.47
C PHE A 303 6.06 -12.12 13.86
N PHE A 304 6.03 -12.14 12.52
CA PHE A 304 6.02 -13.36 11.71
C PHE A 304 7.01 -13.22 10.55
N ILE A 305 7.90 -14.21 10.38
CA ILE A 305 8.83 -14.25 9.25
C ILE A 305 8.10 -14.91 8.09
N TRP A 306 7.73 -14.14 7.09
CA TRP A 306 6.97 -14.69 5.97
C TRP A 306 7.87 -15.13 4.79
N ARG A 307 9.12 -14.65 4.74
CA ARG A 307 10.07 -14.98 3.68
C ARG A 307 11.52 -14.83 4.13
N ILE A 308 12.39 -15.73 3.65
CA ILE A 308 13.85 -15.59 3.64
C ILE A 308 14.30 -15.69 2.19
N SER A 309 15.14 -14.79 1.73
CA SER A 309 15.70 -14.80 0.37
C SER A 309 17.18 -14.43 0.38
N LEU A 310 17.91 -14.99 -0.58
CA LEU A 310 19.27 -14.58 -0.89
C LEU A 310 19.22 -13.40 -1.87
N ILE A 311 20.02 -12.38 -1.64
CA ILE A 311 20.17 -11.25 -2.55
C ILE A 311 21.63 -11.15 -3.00
N GLU A 312 21.86 -11.09 -4.29
CA GLU A 312 23.19 -10.93 -4.86
C GLU A 312 23.79 -9.58 -4.46
N ASN A 313 25.09 -9.57 -4.23
CA ASN A 313 25.85 -8.33 -4.07
C ASN A 313 25.90 -7.60 -5.41
N THR A 314 25.23 -6.45 -5.51
CA THR A 314 25.23 -5.61 -6.71
C THR A 314 26.61 -5.13 -7.18
N PHE A 315 27.67 -5.42 -6.42
CA PHE A 315 29.06 -5.07 -6.75
C PHE A 315 29.82 -6.12 -7.56
N TYR A 316 29.29 -7.33 -7.71
CA TYR A 316 29.86 -8.36 -8.59
C TYR A 316 28.86 -8.70 -9.71
N THR A 317 28.69 -7.77 -10.65
CA THR A 317 28.26 -8.16 -11.98
C THR A 317 29.41 -8.95 -12.61
N LYS A 318 29.42 -10.29 -12.42
CA LYS A 318 30.11 -11.15 -13.40
C LYS A 318 29.45 -10.84 -14.73
N THR A 319 30.17 -10.17 -15.60
CA THR A 319 29.67 -9.71 -16.90
C THR A 319 29.31 -10.98 -17.70
N PRO A 320 28.05 -11.25 -18.00
CA PRO A 320 27.73 -12.32 -18.94
C PRO A 320 28.44 -12.02 -20.26
N LEU A 321 28.91 -13.04 -20.98
CA LEU A 321 29.37 -12.81 -22.35
C LEU A 321 28.31 -11.99 -23.09
N ALA A 322 28.71 -10.88 -23.72
CA ALA A 322 27.81 -9.87 -24.25
C ALA A 322 26.71 -10.43 -25.20
N ALA A 323 26.96 -11.60 -25.81
CA ALA A 323 26.01 -12.31 -26.65
C ALA A 323 24.89 -13.01 -25.85
N SER A 324 25.21 -13.60 -24.68
CA SER A 324 24.22 -14.27 -23.83
C SER A 324 23.36 -13.28 -23.06
N ALA A 325 23.92 -12.15 -22.62
CA ALA A 325 23.18 -11.09 -21.96
C ALA A 325 22.10 -10.48 -22.86
N LYS A 326 22.42 -10.24 -24.13
CA LYS A 326 21.46 -9.70 -25.10
C LYS A 326 20.34 -10.68 -25.44
N LEU A 327 20.67 -11.98 -25.54
CA LEU A 327 19.67 -13.03 -25.78
C LEU A 327 18.73 -13.18 -24.58
N MET A 328 19.29 -13.15 -23.36
CA MET A 328 18.52 -13.22 -22.12
C MET A 328 17.58 -12.02 -21.99
N GLU A 329 18.08 -10.81 -22.26
CA GLU A 329 17.27 -9.59 -22.21
C GLU A 329 16.12 -9.64 -23.22
N GLN A 330 16.35 -10.12 -24.46
CA GLN A 330 15.32 -10.32 -25.47
C GLN A 330 14.30 -11.37 -25.05
N LEU A 331 14.74 -12.47 -24.44
CA LEU A 331 13.87 -13.54 -23.97
C LEU A 331 12.95 -13.04 -22.84
N PHE A 332 13.48 -12.28 -21.87
CA PHE A 332 12.67 -11.72 -20.79
C PHE A 332 11.74 -10.59 -21.25
N GLN A 333 12.17 -9.76 -22.23
CA GLN A 333 11.29 -8.76 -22.84
C GLN A 333 10.07 -9.39 -23.52
N TYR A 334 10.23 -10.54 -24.15
CA TYR A 334 9.11 -11.26 -24.76
C TYR A 334 8.04 -11.68 -23.76
N TYR A 335 8.44 -12.07 -22.54
CA TYR A 335 7.51 -12.54 -21.49
C TYR A 335 7.05 -11.44 -20.50
N GLN A 336 7.39 -10.19 -20.74
CA GLN A 336 6.89 -9.06 -19.94
C GLN A 336 5.43 -8.74 -20.23
N THR A 337 4.89 -9.13 -21.38
CA THR A 337 3.46 -8.92 -21.64
C THR A 337 2.62 -9.94 -20.88
N PRO A 338 1.50 -9.50 -20.22
CA PRO A 338 0.64 -10.41 -19.48
C PRO A 338 0.09 -11.57 -20.33
N GLN A 339 -0.13 -11.34 -21.63
CA GLN A 339 -0.67 -12.33 -22.56
C GLN A 339 0.34 -13.45 -22.84
N ASP A 340 1.59 -13.13 -23.13
CA ASP A 340 2.63 -14.11 -23.40
C ASP A 340 2.99 -14.92 -22.15
N PHE A 341 3.00 -14.27 -20.97
CA PHE A 341 3.19 -14.93 -19.69
C PHE A 341 2.08 -15.95 -19.37
N GLN A 342 0.81 -15.57 -19.58
CA GLN A 342 -0.33 -16.46 -19.38
C GLN A 342 -0.34 -17.64 -20.34
N GLN A 343 0.17 -17.47 -21.56
CA GLN A 343 0.24 -18.54 -22.56
C GLN A 343 1.18 -19.67 -22.13
N ILE A 344 2.30 -19.36 -21.49
CA ILE A 344 3.22 -20.37 -20.94
C ILE A 344 2.59 -21.11 -19.76
N LEU A 345 1.88 -20.40 -18.91
CA LEU A 345 1.21 -20.95 -17.74
C LEU A 345 -0.24 -21.38 -18.04
N ASN A 346 -0.55 -21.67 -19.30
CA ASN A 346 -1.91 -21.98 -19.75
C ASN A 346 -2.57 -23.11 -18.95
N GLU A 347 -1.83 -24.13 -18.55
CA GLU A 347 -2.34 -25.19 -17.68
C GLU A 347 -2.83 -24.68 -16.33
N VAL A 348 -2.09 -23.73 -15.72
CA VAL A 348 -2.45 -23.12 -14.44
C VAL A 348 -3.64 -22.17 -14.61
N TYR A 349 -3.64 -21.35 -15.65
CA TYR A 349 -4.72 -20.41 -15.95
C TYR A 349 -5.99 -21.08 -16.49
N SER A 350 -5.91 -22.34 -16.92
CA SER A 350 -7.11 -23.13 -17.30
C SER A 350 -7.98 -23.52 -16.11
N HIS A 351 -7.43 -23.52 -14.88
CA HIS A 351 -8.19 -23.75 -13.65
C HIS A 351 -8.80 -22.44 -13.15
N GLN A 352 -10.12 -22.32 -13.16
CA GLN A 352 -10.86 -21.10 -12.81
C GLN A 352 -10.45 -20.49 -11.46
N GLU A 353 -10.21 -21.32 -10.45
CA GLU A 353 -9.84 -20.87 -9.10
C GLU A 353 -8.39 -20.37 -9.05
N ALA A 354 -7.46 -21.04 -9.73
CA ALA A 354 -6.07 -20.62 -9.85
C ALA A 354 -5.96 -19.32 -10.66
N ALA A 355 -6.68 -19.21 -11.79
CA ALA A 355 -6.73 -18.00 -12.61
C ALA A 355 -7.24 -16.80 -11.80
N ARG A 356 -8.28 -16.99 -10.97
CA ARG A 356 -8.82 -15.95 -10.10
C ARG A 356 -7.79 -15.49 -9.06
N ILE A 357 -7.13 -16.43 -8.36
CA ILE A 357 -6.11 -16.12 -7.35
C ILE A 357 -4.92 -15.38 -7.98
N LEU A 358 -4.45 -15.84 -9.14
CA LEU A 358 -3.30 -15.23 -9.82
C LEU A 358 -3.63 -13.84 -10.40
N SER A 359 -4.88 -13.60 -10.82
CA SER A 359 -5.31 -12.26 -11.27
C SER A 359 -5.39 -11.24 -10.12
N GLU A 360 -5.56 -11.71 -8.88
CA GLU A 360 -5.56 -10.89 -7.66
C GLU A 360 -4.12 -10.62 -7.13
N LEU A 361 -3.08 -11.24 -7.74
CA LEU A 361 -1.67 -11.10 -7.38
C LEU A 361 -0.88 -10.43 -8.53
N PRO A 362 -0.97 -9.12 -8.71
CA PRO A 362 -0.31 -8.41 -9.82
C PRO A 362 1.22 -8.57 -9.83
N GLU A 363 1.81 -8.91 -8.69
CA GLU A 363 3.27 -9.11 -8.53
C GLU A 363 3.72 -10.53 -8.94
N TYR A 364 2.80 -11.48 -9.12
CA TYR A 364 3.14 -12.87 -9.41
C TYR A 364 3.96 -13.03 -10.71
N GLN A 365 3.60 -12.28 -11.74
CA GLN A 365 4.34 -12.28 -13.00
C GLN A 365 5.76 -11.78 -12.82
N GLU A 366 5.92 -10.64 -12.18
CA GLU A 366 7.23 -10.01 -11.92
C GLU A 366 8.12 -10.91 -11.05
N GLU A 367 7.57 -11.47 -9.96
CA GLU A 367 8.29 -12.38 -9.07
C GLU A 367 8.69 -13.70 -9.77
N THR A 368 7.82 -14.23 -10.64
CA THR A 368 8.10 -15.45 -11.39
C THR A 368 9.19 -15.22 -12.44
N LEU A 369 9.15 -14.12 -13.17
CA LEU A 369 10.16 -13.75 -14.14
C LEU A 369 11.51 -13.45 -13.46
N GLU A 370 11.53 -12.77 -12.31
CA GLU A 370 12.75 -12.55 -11.51
C GLU A 370 13.36 -13.88 -11.05
N LYS A 371 12.54 -14.81 -10.56
CA LYS A 371 13.01 -16.12 -10.12
C LYS A 371 13.53 -16.96 -11.29
N ALA A 372 12.87 -16.95 -12.45
CA ALA A 372 13.34 -17.59 -13.66
C ALA A 372 14.70 -17.02 -14.13
N LYS A 373 14.86 -15.70 -14.05
CA LYS A 373 16.11 -15.01 -14.38
C LYS A 373 17.26 -15.41 -13.45
N GLN A 374 16.97 -15.52 -12.15
CA GLN A 374 17.95 -16.00 -11.17
C GLN A 374 18.39 -17.43 -11.42
N LEU A 375 17.45 -18.34 -11.71
CA LEU A 375 17.75 -19.76 -12.00
C LEU A 375 18.60 -19.89 -13.29
N LEU A 376 18.22 -19.21 -14.36
CA LEU A 376 18.97 -19.24 -15.59
C LEU A 376 20.39 -18.66 -15.43
N ASN A 377 20.55 -17.60 -14.67
CA ASN A 377 21.88 -17.05 -14.39
C ASN A 377 22.76 -17.99 -13.56
N GLN A 378 22.18 -18.84 -12.70
CA GLN A 378 22.91 -19.85 -11.95
C GLN A 378 23.40 -21.01 -12.85
N ASP A 379 22.57 -21.49 -13.76
CA ASP A 379 22.91 -22.60 -14.66
C ASP A 379 24.00 -22.23 -15.68
N PHE A 380 24.06 -21.00 -16.13
CA PHE A 380 25.11 -20.52 -17.04
C PHE A 380 26.48 -20.25 -16.37
N LEU A 381 26.58 -20.33 -15.03
CA LEU A 381 27.83 -20.12 -14.30
C LEU A 381 28.65 -21.39 -14.06
N PHE A 382 28.09 -22.57 -14.34
CA PHE A 382 28.73 -23.86 -14.05
C PHE A 382 29.57 -24.46 -15.20
N GLU A 383 29.56 -23.87 -16.40
CA GLU A 383 30.28 -24.44 -17.57
C GLU A 383 31.71 -23.92 -17.80
N GLU A 384 32.21 -22.96 -17.02
CA GLU A 384 33.57 -22.35 -17.26
C GLU A 384 34.68 -22.79 -16.30
N ASP A 385 34.46 -23.71 -15.34
CA ASP A 385 35.51 -24.18 -14.43
C ASP A 385 36.05 -25.61 -14.77
N GLN A 386 35.98 -26.02 -16.04
CA GLN A 386 36.66 -27.23 -16.54
C GLN A 386 37.51 -26.92 -17.80
N GLU A 387 38.58 -26.15 -17.62
CA GLU A 387 39.84 -26.25 -18.42
C GLU A 387 41.04 -25.90 -17.55
#